data_b98966644ac3585b62afe05fe5223e0a
#
_entry.id   b98966644ac3585b62afe05fe5223e0a
#
_cell.length_a   1.000
_cell.length_b   1.000
_cell.length_c   1.000
_cell.angle_alpha   90.00
_cell.angle_beta   90.00
_cell.angle_gamma   90.00
#
_symmetry.space_group_name_H-M   'P 1'
#
loop_
_entity.id
_entity.type
_entity.pdbx_description
1 polymer ?
#
loop_
_entity_poly.entity_id
_entity_poly.type
_entity_poly.pdbx_seq_one_letter_code
_entity_poly.pdbx_strand_id
1 'polypeptide(L)'
;MRAWLQSLARSLGRRLQLGLVLNLGLVLNLALGGVGMASALLGAPGPAPAAGTDGASLFEAHCAGCHIHGGNIIRRGRTLKLQALERQGISGPAAIATIATQGIGQMGGYGQVLGTGGAEQVGLYVWEQALAGWASQPASPMALINQG
;
A
#
# COMPACT_ATOMS: atom_id res chain seq x y z
N MET A 1 4.26 -15.81 53.70
CA MET A 1 3.73 -14.43 53.88
C MET A 1 4.69 -13.34 53.47
N ARG A 2 5.99 -13.38 53.87
CA ARG A 2 6.97 -12.29 53.57
C ARG A 2 7.27 -12.09 52.05
N ALA A 3 7.32 -13.16 51.28
CA ALA A 3 7.65 -13.08 49.85
C ALA A 3 6.53 -12.42 49.01
N TRP A 4 5.26 -12.58 49.39
CA TRP A 4 4.11 -12.00 48.70
C TRP A 4 4.03 -10.48 48.90
N LEU A 5 4.33 -9.99 50.12
CA LEU A 5 4.39 -8.55 50.41
C LEU A 5 5.53 -7.82 49.67
N GLN A 6 6.66 -8.48 49.46
CA GLN A 6 7.76 -7.91 48.66
C GLN A 6 7.47 -7.84 47.18
N SER A 7 6.62 -8.74 46.66
CA SER A 7 6.17 -8.70 45.27
C SER A 7 5.22 -7.54 45.01
N LEU A 8 4.29 -7.29 45.92
CA LEU A 8 3.34 -6.17 45.81
C LEU A 8 4.04 -4.81 45.89
N ALA A 9 5.02 -4.65 46.80
CA ALA A 9 5.78 -3.40 46.94
C ALA A 9 6.56 -3.04 45.65
N ARG A 10 7.13 -4.04 44.97
CA ARG A 10 7.83 -3.87 43.67
C ARG A 10 6.93 -3.50 42.54
N SER A 11 5.70 -4.02 42.49
CA SER A 11 4.73 -3.71 41.42
C SER A 11 4.13 -2.30 41.57
N LEU A 12 3.86 -1.86 42.80
CA LEU A 12 3.40 -0.51 43.10
C LEU A 12 4.47 0.55 42.78
N GLY A 13 5.73 0.30 43.18
CA GLY A 13 6.82 1.23 42.95
C GLY A 13 7.06 1.50 41.45
N ARG A 14 6.97 0.45 40.60
CA ARG A 14 7.12 0.60 39.16
C ARG A 14 6.00 1.42 38.51
N ARG A 15 4.76 1.27 38.97
CA ARG A 15 3.60 2.03 38.43
C ARG A 15 3.67 3.50 38.82
N LEU A 16 4.11 3.82 40.07
CA LEU A 16 4.30 5.19 40.51
C LEU A 16 5.43 5.90 39.75
N GLN A 17 6.54 5.19 39.48
CA GLN A 17 7.68 5.76 38.77
C GLN A 17 7.37 6.04 37.29
N LEU A 18 6.61 5.16 36.65
CA LEU A 18 6.17 5.37 35.26
C LEU A 18 5.22 6.58 35.13
N GLY A 19 4.29 6.74 36.09
CA GLY A 19 3.36 7.87 36.08
C GLY A 19 4.06 9.22 36.31
N LEU A 20 5.10 9.26 37.14
CA LEU A 20 5.86 10.47 37.43
C LEU A 20 6.69 10.94 36.23
N VAL A 21 7.32 10.00 35.51
CA VAL A 21 8.14 10.32 34.33
C VAL A 21 7.24 10.81 33.16
N LEU A 22 6.06 10.23 32.97
CA LEU A 22 5.12 10.70 31.95
C LEU A 22 4.58 12.10 32.23
N ASN A 23 4.26 12.41 33.51
CA ASN A 23 3.76 13.74 33.87
C ASN A 23 4.84 14.81 33.77
N LEU A 24 6.09 14.50 34.17
CA LEU A 24 7.20 15.47 34.10
C LEU A 24 7.56 15.80 32.65
N GLY A 25 7.49 14.81 31.74
CA GLY A 25 7.68 15.00 30.29
C GLY A 25 6.59 15.90 29.64
N LEU A 26 5.35 15.74 30.06
CA LEU A 26 4.23 16.52 29.55
C LEU A 26 4.30 18.00 30.02
N VAL A 27 4.65 18.24 31.26
CA VAL A 27 4.77 19.62 31.80
C VAL A 27 5.98 20.36 31.21
N LEU A 28 7.08 19.67 30.93
CA LEU A 28 8.27 20.29 30.34
C LEU A 28 8.02 20.65 28.85
N ASN A 29 7.21 19.87 28.11
CA ASN A 29 6.82 20.23 26.75
C ASN A 29 5.86 21.44 26.68
N LEU A 30 5.00 21.63 27.67
CA LEU A 30 4.13 22.79 27.74
C LEU A 30 4.86 24.08 28.14
N ALA A 31 5.93 23.98 28.94
CA ALA A 31 6.68 25.16 29.39
C ALA A 31 7.70 25.69 28.36
N LEU A 32 8.19 24.86 27.46
CA LEU A 32 9.13 25.24 26.37
C LEU A 32 8.44 25.49 25.01
N GLY A 33 7.16 25.16 24.86
CA GLY A 33 6.41 25.24 23.58
C GLY A 33 5.80 26.62 23.27
N GLY A 34 6.11 27.65 24.01
CA GLY A 34 5.42 28.95 23.94
C GLY A 34 6.00 29.98 22.96
N VAL A 35 7.00 29.69 22.16
CA VAL A 35 7.48 30.59 21.09
C VAL A 35 7.89 29.76 19.88
N GLY A 36 6.93 29.22 19.19
CA GLY A 36 7.13 28.54 17.92
C GLY A 36 6.20 29.17 16.88
N MET A 37 6.79 30.10 16.11
CA MET A 37 6.22 30.73 14.94
C MET A 37 5.31 29.79 14.17
N ALA A 38 4.10 30.29 13.88
CA ALA A 38 3.25 29.77 12.82
C ALA A 38 4.03 29.86 11.49
N SER A 39 4.96 28.92 11.28
CA SER A 39 5.37 28.57 9.94
C SER A 39 4.18 27.86 9.33
N ALA A 40 3.37 28.63 8.61
CA ALA A 40 2.45 28.09 7.62
C ALA A 40 3.32 27.22 6.70
N LEU A 41 3.38 25.93 7.01
CA LEU A 41 3.73 24.90 6.06
C LEU A 41 2.62 24.94 4.98
N LEU A 42 2.79 25.87 4.04
CA LEU A 42 2.39 25.52 2.68
C LEU A 42 3.19 24.29 2.37
N GLY A 43 2.61 23.11 2.64
CA GLY A 43 3.08 21.87 2.10
C GLY A 43 3.21 22.10 0.61
N ALA A 44 4.44 22.18 0.12
CA ALA A 44 4.65 22.11 -1.30
C ALA A 44 3.84 20.88 -1.75
N PRO A 45 2.93 21.02 -2.74
CA PRO A 45 2.27 19.86 -3.29
C PRO A 45 3.41 18.92 -3.68
N GLY A 46 3.46 17.74 -3.05
CA GLY A 46 4.39 16.70 -3.47
C GLY A 46 4.26 16.59 -4.98
N PRO A 47 5.32 16.23 -5.71
CA PRO A 47 5.24 16.10 -7.15
C PRO A 47 3.97 15.31 -7.46
N ALA A 48 3.01 15.97 -8.10
CA ALA A 48 1.80 15.30 -8.57
C ALA A 48 2.28 14.10 -9.37
N PRO A 49 1.75 12.90 -9.14
CA PRO A 49 2.09 11.76 -9.98
C PRO A 49 1.94 12.23 -11.42
N ALA A 50 2.97 12.06 -12.20
CA ALA A 50 3.01 12.55 -13.58
C ALA A 50 1.74 12.04 -14.26
N ALA A 51 0.93 12.99 -14.77
CA ALA A 51 -0.32 12.68 -15.44
C ALA A 51 -0.02 11.66 -16.56
N GLY A 52 -0.48 10.43 -16.41
CA GLY A 52 -0.33 9.38 -17.42
C GLY A 52 0.26 8.05 -16.97
N THR A 53 0.70 7.89 -15.72
CA THR A 53 1.27 6.63 -15.24
C THR A 53 0.56 6.09 -14.00
N ASP A 54 -0.75 6.21 -13.93
CA ASP A 54 -1.47 5.46 -12.90
C ASP A 54 -1.51 3.98 -13.26
N GLY A 55 -1.42 3.12 -12.24
CA GLY A 55 -1.39 1.67 -12.44
C GLY A 55 -2.61 1.13 -13.18
N ALA A 56 -3.77 1.80 -13.07
CA ALA A 56 -4.99 1.43 -13.76
C ALA A 56 -4.88 1.62 -15.27
N SER A 57 -4.41 2.79 -15.71
CA SER A 57 -4.20 3.09 -17.13
C SER A 57 -3.16 2.18 -17.75
N LEU A 58 -2.05 1.92 -17.06
CA LEU A 58 -1.02 1.00 -17.53
C LEU A 58 -1.55 -0.44 -17.62
N PHE A 59 -2.33 -0.87 -16.63
CA PHE A 59 -2.95 -2.19 -16.62
C PHE A 59 -3.92 -2.34 -17.79
N GLU A 60 -4.78 -1.36 -18.02
CA GLU A 60 -5.74 -1.38 -19.10
C GLU A 60 -5.05 -1.46 -20.47
N ALA A 61 -4.00 -0.66 -20.66
CA ALA A 61 -3.27 -0.62 -21.93
C ALA A 61 -2.49 -1.90 -22.26
N HIS A 62 -1.91 -2.57 -21.23
CA HIS A 62 -0.91 -3.61 -21.46
C HIS A 62 -1.27 -4.98 -20.88
N CYS A 63 -2.21 -5.06 -19.94
CA CYS A 63 -2.47 -6.26 -19.17
C CYS A 63 -3.90 -6.77 -19.31
N ALA A 64 -4.89 -5.87 -19.41
CA ALA A 64 -6.32 -6.20 -19.40
C ALA A 64 -6.73 -7.13 -20.55
N GLY A 65 -6.07 -7.06 -21.69
CA GLY A 65 -6.34 -7.95 -22.82
C GLY A 65 -6.24 -9.44 -22.47
N CYS A 66 -5.32 -9.81 -21.59
CA CYS A 66 -5.19 -11.18 -21.09
C CYS A 66 -5.79 -11.37 -19.69
N HIS A 67 -5.89 -10.31 -18.89
CA HIS A 67 -6.31 -10.33 -17.49
C HIS A 67 -7.65 -9.64 -17.23
N ILE A 68 -8.61 -9.78 -18.15
CA ILE A 68 -9.95 -9.20 -18.05
C ILE A 68 -10.56 -9.52 -16.68
N HIS A 69 -11.00 -8.48 -15.95
CA HIS A 69 -11.59 -8.60 -14.60
C HIS A 69 -10.76 -9.48 -13.64
N GLY A 70 -9.45 -9.36 -13.70
CA GLY A 70 -8.52 -10.18 -12.89
C GLY A 70 -8.46 -11.65 -13.31
N GLY A 71 -9.03 -11.99 -14.45
CA GLY A 71 -8.98 -13.35 -15.01
C GLY A 71 -7.62 -13.68 -15.64
N ASN A 72 -7.60 -14.75 -16.41
CA ASN A 72 -6.51 -15.09 -17.31
C ASN A 72 -7.09 -15.95 -18.44
N ILE A 73 -7.10 -15.41 -19.66
CA ILE A 73 -7.71 -16.08 -20.81
C ILE A 73 -6.88 -17.27 -21.31
N ILE A 74 -5.57 -17.29 -21.02
CA ILE A 74 -4.66 -18.33 -21.49
C ILE A 74 -4.60 -19.48 -20.45
N ARG A 75 -4.49 -19.16 -19.16
CA ARG A 75 -4.34 -20.13 -18.07
C ARG A 75 -5.33 -19.86 -16.95
N ARG A 76 -6.47 -20.52 -17.00
CA ARG A 76 -7.62 -20.32 -16.09
C ARG A 76 -7.27 -20.42 -14.59
N GLY A 77 -6.25 -21.20 -14.21
CA GLY A 77 -5.78 -21.33 -12.82
C GLY A 77 -4.81 -20.24 -12.36
N ARG A 78 -4.34 -19.38 -13.26
CA ARG A 78 -3.34 -18.33 -13.01
C ARG A 78 -3.97 -16.93 -13.10
N THR A 79 -5.06 -16.73 -12.39
CA THR A 79 -5.77 -15.46 -12.35
C THR A 79 -5.12 -14.49 -11.36
N LEU A 80 -5.47 -13.20 -11.47
CA LEU A 80 -5.04 -12.15 -10.54
C LEU A 80 -5.97 -12.00 -9.32
N LYS A 81 -6.89 -12.95 -9.11
CA LYS A 81 -7.74 -12.97 -7.91
C LYS A 81 -6.91 -13.33 -6.69
N LEU A 82 -7.19 -12.70 -5.55
CA LEU A 82 -6.40 -12.83 -4.31
C LEU A 82 -6.05 -14.28 -3.98
N GLN A 83 -7.06 -15.14 -3.92
CA GLN A 83 -6.86 -16.56 -3.60
C GLN A 83 -5.93 -17.29 -4.60
N ALA A 84 -5.91 -16.88 -5.87
CA ALA A 84 -5.02 -17.47 -6.86
C ALA A 84 -3.59 -16.94 -6.71
N LEU A 85 -3.41 -15.67 -6.36
CA LEU A 85 -2.12 -15.06 -6.06
C LEU A 85 -1.48 -15.73 -4.83
N GLU A 86 -2.24 -15.88 -3.74
CA GLU A 86 -1.80 -16.53 -2.51
C GLU A 86 -1.34 -17.98 -2.76
N ARG A 87 -2.13 -18.77 -3.50
CA ARG A 87 -1.72 -20.15 -3.87
C ARG A 87 -0.43 -20.22 -4.69
N GLN A 88 -0.05 -19.15 -5.33
CA GLN A 88 1.19 -19.03 -6.10
C GLN A 88 2.34 -18.40 -5.29
N GLY A 89 2.12 -18.12 -3.99
CA GLY A 89 3.11 -17.47 -3.15
C GLY A 89 3.32 -15.98 -3.44
N ILE A 90 2.38 -15.34 -4.16
CA ILE A 90 2.40 -13.91 -4.47
C ILE A 90 1.65 -13.18 -3.36
N SER A 91 2.39 -12.55 -2.45
CA SER A 91 1.88 -11.99 -1.21
C SER A 91 1.84 -10.46 -1.16
N GLY A 92 1.98 -9.78 -2.28
CA GLY A 92 1.95 -8.32 -2.28
C GLY A 92 2.30 -7.68 -3.61
N PRO A 93 2.19 -6.34 -3.69
CA PRO A 93 2.38 -5.58 -4.93
C PRO A 93 3.81 -5.70 -5.49
N ALA A 94 4.83 -5.79 -4.66
CA ALA A 94 6.22 -5.89 -5.12
C ALA A 94 6.50 -7.19 -5.91
N ALA A 95 5.90 -8.31 -5.49
CA ALA A 95 6.02 -9.57 -6.22
C ALA A 95 5.31 -9.48 -7.59
N ILE A 96 4.17 -8.81 -7.65
CA ILE A 96 3.44 -8.55 -8.91
C ILE A 96 4.28 -7.65 -9.82
N ALA A 97 4.87 -6.57 -9.30
CA ALA A 97 5.74 -5.67 -10.05
C ALA A 97 6.94 -6.42 -10.66
N THR A 98 7.57 -7.30 -9.88
CA THR A 98 8.66 -8.16 -10.37
C THR A 98 8.20 -9.04 -11.54
N ILE A 99 7.03 -9.68 -11.42
CA ILE A 99 6.46 -10.50 -12.48
C ILE A 99 6.09 -9.65 -13.71
N ALA A 100 5.51 -8.47 -13.50
CA ALA A 100 5.19 -7.55 -14.59
C ALA A 100 6.46 -7.11 -15.34
N THR A 101 7.57 -6.89 -14.63
CA THR A 101 8.84 -6.51 -15.23
C THR A 101 9.50 -7.65 -15.99
N GLN A 102 9.58 -8.83 -15.40
CA GLN A 102 10.39 -9.96 -15.88
C GLN A 102 9.60 -10.98 -16.70
N GLY A 103 8.28 -11.03 -16.50
CA GLY A 103 7.43 -12.08 -17.02
C GLY A 103 7.47 -13.36 -16.16
N ILE A 104 6.58 -14.30 -16.49
CA ILE A 104 6.53 -15.62 -15.86
C ILE A 104 5.92 -16.66 -16.82
N GLY A 105 6.65 -17.70 -17.12
CA GLY A 105 6.20 -18.78 -18.01
C GLY A 105 5.88 -18.27 -19.41
N GLN A 106 4.60 -18.25 -19.82
CA GLN A 106 4.15 -17.75 -21.13
C GLN A 106 3.88 -16.25 -21.17
N MET A 107 3.84 -15.59 -20.01
CA MET A 107 3.69 -14.14 -19.91
C MET A 107 5.07 -13.51 -20.09
N GLY A 108 5.23 -12.70 -21.13
CA GLY A 108 6.44 -11.90 -21.35
C GLY A 108 6.61 -10.81 -20.29
N GLY A 109 7.84 -10.32 -20.16
CA GLY A 109 8.13 -9.15 -19.32
C GLY A 109 7.75 -7.84 -20.04
N TYR A 110 7.20 -6.92 -19.27
CA TYR A 110 6.72 -5.62 -19.74
C TYR A 110 7.55 -4.44 -19.19
N GLY A 111 8.69 -4.71 -18.52
CA GLY A 111 9.47 -3.67 -17.85
C GLY A 111 9.87 -2.49 -18.74
N GLN A 112 10.22 -2.72 -20.00
CA GLN A 112 10.54 -1.65 -20.95
C GLN A 112 9.31 -0.83 -21.36
N VAL A 113 8.18 -1.51 -21.56
CA VAL A 113 6.93 -0.87 -22.02
C VAL A 113 6.30 -0.05 -20.89
N LEU A 114 6.38 -0.55 -19.65
CA LEU A 114 5.83 0.12 -18.47
C LEU A 114 6.68 1.33 -18.05
N GLY A 115 7.95 1.38 -18.43
CA GLY A 115 8.86 2.46 -18.08
C GLY A 115 9.23 2.47 -16.59
N THR A 116 9.93 3.53 -16.20
CA THR A 116 10.42 3.69 -14.82
C THR A 116 9.24 3.86 -13.85
N GLY A 117 9.16 2.99 -12.83
CA GLY A 117 8.11 3.03 -11.81
C GLY A 117 6.75 2.46 -12.27
N GLY A 118 6.57 2.17 -13.55
CA GLY A 118 5.29 1.70 -14.07
C GLY A 118 4.92 0.30 -13.60
N ALA A 119 5.90 -0.58 -13.44
CA ALA A 119 5.67 -1.92 -12.91
C ALA A 119 5.19 -1.90 -11.45
N GLU A 120 5.74 -1.02 -10.64
CA GLU A 120 5.33 -0.79 -9.25
C GLU A 120 3.90 -0.25 -9.18
N GLN A 121 3.54 0.68 -10.05
CA GLN A 121 2.17 1.22 -10.14
C GLN A 121 1.17 0.14 -10.55
N VAL A 122 1.50 -0.67 -11.55
CA VAL A 122 0.67 -1.83 -11.94
C VAL A 122 0.58 -2.84 -10.80
N GLY A 123 1.68 -3.12 -10.10
CA GLY A 123 1.70 -4.02 -8.97
C GLY A 123 0.77 -3.60 -7.85
N LEU A 124 0.79 -2.31 -7.48
CA LEU A 124 -0.12 -1.72 -6.50
C LEU A 124 -1.57 -1.84 -6.95
N TYR A 125 -1.88 -1.41 -8.17
CA TYR A 125 -3.22 -1.48 -8.72
C TYR A 125 -3.79 -2.90 -8.72
N VAL A 126 -3.03 -3.87 -9.23
CA VAL A 126 -3.46 -5.28 -9.27
C VAL A 126 -3.70 -5.84 -7.86
N TRP A 127 -2.85 -5.50 -6.90
CA TRP A 127 -3.00 -5.93 -5.53
C TRP A 127 -4.26 -5.36 -4.87
N GLU A 128 -4.52 -4.06 -5.05
CA GLU A 128 -5.74 -3.40 -4.57
C GLU A 128 -7.00 -4.01 -5.19
N GLN A 129 -6.98 -4.25 -6.51
CA GLN A 129 -8.09 -4.91 -7.19
C GLN A 129 -8.30 -6.35 -6.70
N ALA A 130 -7.23 -7.08 -6.43
CA ALA A 130 -7.32 -8.44 -5.89
C ALA A 130 -7.96 -8.46 -4.49
N LEU A 131 -7.59 -7.52 -3.63
CA LEU A 131 -8.20 -7.32 -2.30
C LEU A 131 -9.68 -6.93 -2.40
N ALA A 132 -10.04 -6.09 -3.37
CA ALA A 132 -11.41 -5.69 -3.65
C ALA A 132 -12.24 -6.74 -4.41
N GLY A 133 -11.65 -7.91 -4.71
CA GLY A 133 -12.33 -8.99 -5.44
C GLY A 133 -12.59 -8.71 -6.90
N TRP A 134 -11.92 -7.71 -7.50
CA TRP A 134 -12.17 -7.23 -8.88
C TRP A 134 -13.62 -6.80 -9.08
N ALA A 135 -14.27 -6.30 -8.01
CA ALA A 135 -15.60 -5.74 -8.08
C ALA A 135 -15.55 -4.44 -8.88
N SER A 136 -16.22 -4.43 -10.02
CA SER A 136 -16.48 -3.29 -10.91
C SER A 136 -15.36 -2.25 -10.98
N GLN A 137 -14.49 -2.41 -11.96
CA GLN A 137 -13.64 -1.30 -12.41
C GLN A 137 -14.58 -0.15 -12.80
N PRO A 138 -14.46 1.06 -12.22
CA PRO A 138 -15.15 2.21 -12.79
C PRO A 138 -14.71 2.29 -14.25
N ALA A 139 -15.66 2.44 -15.16
CA ALA A 139 -15.38 2.57 -16.58
C ALA A 139 -14.28 3.62 -16.77
N SER A 140 -13.17 3.23 -17.39
CA SER A 140 -12.08 4.14 -17.68
C SER A 140 -12.64 5.42 -18.30
N PRO A 141 -12.16 6.62 -17.94
CA PRO A 141 -12.64 7.88 -18.52
C PRO A 141 -12.67 7.86 -20.06
N MET A 142 -11.82 7.06 -20.69
CA MET A 142 -11.82 6.85 -22.14
C MET A 142 -13.05 6.09 -22.66
N ALA A 143 -13.70 5.25 -21.85
CA ALA A 143 -14.91 4.56 -22.28
C ALA A 143 -16.12 5.52 -22.39
N LEU A 144 -16.10 6.65 -21.67
CA LEU A 144 -17.13 7.69 -21.73
C LEU A 144 -17.03 8.59 -22.98
N ILE A 145 -15.86 8.68 -23.60
CA ILE A 145 -15.63 9.52 -24.80
C ILE A 145 -16.17 8.85 -26.07
N ASN A 146 -16.33 7.55 -26.08
CA ASN A 146 -16.69 6.78 -27.27
C ASN A 146 -18.20 6.46 -27.35
N GLN A 147 -19.04 7.03 -26.50
CA GLN A 147 -20.50 6.87 -26.50
C GLN A 147 -21.26 8.11 -27.03
N GLY A 148 -20.56 9.03 -27.70
CA GLY A 148 -21.14 10.21 -28.35
C GLY A 148 -21.23 10.09 -29.84
#